data_84d9c3eabab89401b6643148208250ba
#
_entry.id   84d9c3eabab89401b6643148208250ba
#
_cell.length_a   1.000
_cell.length_b   1.000
_cell.length_c   1.000
_cell.angle_alpha   90.00
_cell.angle_beta   90.00
_cell.angle_gamma   90.00
#
_symmetry.space_group_name_H-M   'P 1'
#
loop_
_entity.id
_entity.type
_entity.pdbx_description
1 polymer ?
#
loop_
_entity_poly.entity_id
_entity_poly.type
_entity_poly.pdbx_seq_one_letter_code
_entity_poly.pdbx_strand_id
1 'polypeptide(L)'
;LKPGGRLGFISSNTFFKTGSGKPLRGYLLREATLEGVVDFGDLQIFEGVTTYPAILTMKHGAAPKGHELRFWKVESLPENNFQATWEKAAGPYPQTALGAGSWELENPALRALRDKIRTGRETLKDVYGSPMRGVGTGLNGAFVIDNATKERLCAKDPRSADLLRPFLEGKDLKRWRAEPRGLWLIYIPKNRINIDDYPAIREWLLPFKTALKARATKQEWFELQQAQEAYIPKFAEPKVIYNRFTDKPNFAFVDEPIFTNDAPYFVSTDDPSLAALMNSKVFWFLLVTGATALRGGFVQLLGRYVEPLPIPEMTPKTREALVSDVRHIQRLAADVLALQTALTRRIPDLCPPGRDPKLTTRLQEWWTLPDFAAFRAEVKKVFKADIPLAERSAWEDWITRDRAEIARLTAEIAQAEARIDSIV
;
A
#
# COMPACT_ATOMS: atom_id res chain seq x y z
N LEU A 1 32.79 -9.50 -27.64
CA LEU A 1 33.81 -10.34 -27.00
C LEU A 1 34.27 -11.42 -27.98
N LYS A 2 35.56 -11.79 -27.92
CA LYS A 2 36.06 -12.99 -28.59
C LYS A 2 35.40 -14.24 -27.90
N PRO A 3 35.28 -15.37 -28.62
CA PRO A 3 34.84 -16.62 -28.00
C PRO A 3 35.69 -16.91 -26.73
N GLY A 4 35.01 -17.23 -25.63
CA GLY A 4 35.66 -17.47 -24.33
C GLY A 4 36.13 -16.22 -23.56
N GLY A 5 35.99 -15.01 -24.15
CA GLY A 5 36.28 -13.75 -23.47
C GLY A 5 35.31 -13.49 -22.32
N ARG A 6 35.82 -12.86 -21.23
CA ARG A 6 35.01 -12.54 -20.02
C ARG A 6 34.62 -11.07 -20.01
N LEU A 7 33.45 -10.79 -19.38
CA LEU A 7 32.92 -9.46 -19.13
C LEU A 7 32.43 -9.38 -17.69
N GLY A 8 32.88 -8.34 -16.97
CA GLY A 8 32.25 -7.90 -15.74
C GLY A 8 31.57 -6.55 -15.99
N PHE A 9 30.31 -6.41 -15.60
CA PHE A 9 29.54 -5.21 -15.87
C PHE A 9 28.61 -4.87 -14.71
N ILE A 10 28.59 -3.61 -14.28
CA ILE A 10 27.63 -3.09 -13.33
C ILE A 10 26.55 -2.31 -14.09
N SER A 11 25.29 -2.60 -13.79
CA SER A 11 24.12 -1.99 -14.44
C SER A 11 22.93 -1.95 -13.48
N SER A 12 21.84 -1.28 -13.87
CA SER A 12 20.59 -1.39 -13.13
C SER A 12 20.00 -2.82 -13.25
N ASN A 13 19.56 -3.39 -12.13
CA ASN A 13 18.88 -4.69 -12.11
C ASN A 13 17.44 -4.63 -12.70
N THR A 14 16.98 -3.44 -13.10
CA THR A 14 15.64 -3.22 -13.66
C THR A 14 15.35 -4.17 -14.83
N PHE A 15 16.35 -4.45 -15.68
CA PHE A 15 16.16 -5.37 -16.80
C PHE A 15 15.92 -6.82 -16.36
N PHE A 16 16.18 -7.21 -15.12
CA PHE A 16 15.84 -8.55 -14.62
C PHE A 16 14.33 -8.80 -14.66
N LYS A 17 13.52 -7.77 -14.37
CA LYS A 17 12.07 -7.92 -14.16
C LYS A 17 11.18 -7.23 -15.20
N THR A 18 11.70 -6.23 -15.92
CA THR A 18 10.87 -5.45 -16.87
C THR A 18 10.60 -6.19 -18.18
N GLY A 19 9.46 -5.87 -18.81
CA GLY A 19 9.12 -6.36 -20.14
C GLY A 19 10.14 -5.93 -21.21
N SER A 20 10.64 -4.70 -21.13
CA SER A 20 11.70 -4.16 -22.01
C SER A 20 13.03 -4.91 -21.88
N GLY A 21 13.29 -5.54 -20.75
CA GLY A 21 14.49 -6.37 -20.53
C GLY A 21 14.41 -7.77 -21.17
N LYS A 22 13.24 -8.24 -21.62
CA LYS A 22 13.06 -9.58 -22.17
C LYS A 22 14.00 -9.93 -23.32
N PRO A 23 14.22 -9.07 -24.34
CA PRO A 23 15.16 -9.35 -25.42
C PRO A 23 16.60 -9.52 -24.91
N LEU A 24 17.05 -8.67 -23.98
CA LEU A 24 18.39 -8.73 -23.39
C LEU A 24 18.59 -10.03 -22.60
N ARG A 25 17.64 -10.40 -21.77
CA ARG A 25 17.68 -11.67 -21.01
C ARG A 25 17.78 -12.87 -21.95
N GLY A 26 16.93 -12.91 -22.99
CA GLY A 26 16.98 -13.98 -24.00
C GLY A 26 18.32 -14.04 -24.75
N TYR A 27 18.91 -12.88 -25.07
CA TYR A 27 20.23 -12.80 -25.70
C TYR A 27 21.30 -13.35 -24.76
N LEU A 28 21.36 -12.89 -23.51
CA LEU A 28 22.36 -13.33 -22.54
C LEU A 28 22.30 -14.83 -22.28
N LEU A 29 21.10 -15.42 -22.18
CA LEU A 29 20.95 -16.86 -21.98
C LEU A 29 21.42 -17.69 -23.16
N ARG A 30 21.37 -17.16 -24.39
CA ARG A 30 21.80 -17.84 -25.61
C ARG A 30 23.30 -17.73 -25.86
N GLU A 31 23.86 -16.53 -25.59
CA GLU A 31 25.20 -16.15 -26.06
C GLU A 31 26.23 -16.07 -24.93
N ALA A 32 25.79 -16.24 -23.67
CA ALA A 32 26.68 -16.10 -22.51
C ALA A 32 26.52 -17.21 -21.49
N THR A 33 27.65 -17.64 -20.94
CA THR A 33 27.73 -18.39 -19.69
C THR A 33 27.83 -17.38 -18.55
N LEU A 34 26.78 -17.24 -17.73
CA LEU A 34 26.77 -16.35 -16.57
C LEU A 34 27.62 -17.00 -15.45
N GLU A 35 28.68 -16.33 -15.02
CA GLU A 35 29.57 -16.84 -13.96
C GLU A 35 29.14 -16.36 -12.58
N GLY A 36 28.62 -15.12 -12.49
CA GLY A 36 28.17 -14.54 -11.22
C GLY A 36 27.18 -13.41 -11.38
N VAL A 37 26.28 -13.28 -10.41
CA VAL A 37 25.38 -12.14 -10.28
C VAL A 37 25.37 -11.66 -8.84
N VAL A 38 25.66 -10.38 -8.64
CA VAL A 38 25.49 -9.68 -7.35
C VAL A 38 24.35 -8.69 -7.52
N ASP A 39 23.27 -8.88 -6.78
CA ASP A 39 22.13 -7.95 -6.78
C ASP A 39 22.14 -7.14 -5.48
N PHE A 40 22.32 -5.84 -5.58
CA PHE A 40 22.33 -4.92 -4.44
C PHE A 40 20.92 -4.47 -4.04
N GLY A 41 19.88 -4.94 -4.75
CA GLY A 41 18.51 -4.54 -4.44
C GLY A 41 18.34 -3.04 -4.45
N ASP A 42 17.86 -2.48 -3.34
CA ASP A 42 17.62 -1.04 -3.12
C ASP A 42 18.74 -0.34 -2.32
N LEU A 43 19.85 -1.05 -2.07
CA LEU A 43 21.01 -0.46 -1.41
C LEU A 43 21.59 0.69 -2.23
N GLN A 44 21.89 1.81 -1.57
CA GLN A 44 22.49 2.97 -2.19
C GLN A 44 23.99 2.76 -2.36
N ILE A 45 24.39 2.34 -3.56
CA ILE A 45 25.80 2.11 -3.92
C ILE A 45 26.47 3.38 -4.44
N PHE A 46 25.71 4.23 -5.14
CA PHE A 46 26.20 5.48 -5.72
C PHE A 46 25.55 6.67 -5.03
N GLU A 47 26.37 7.59 -4.53
CA GLU A 47 25.91 8.80 -3.86
C GLU A 47 25.07 9.67 -4.82
N GLY A 48 23.94 10.18 -4.36
CA GLY A 48 23.07 11.07 -5.13
C GLY A 48 22.29 10.42 -6.28
N VAL A 49 22.46 9.12 -6.54
CA VAL A 49 21.80 8.41 -7.64
C VAL A 49 20.80 7.37 -7.13
N THR A 50 19.55 7.50 -7.53
CA THR A 50 18.53 6.47 -7.25
C THR A 50 18.57 5.41 -8.34
N THR A 51 19.31 4.32 -8.11
CA THR A 51 19.37 3.17 -9.00
C THR A 51 19.36 1.88 -8.18
N TYR A 52 19.06 0.77 -8.83
CA TYR A 52 19.07 -0.58 -8.27
C TYR A 52 20.20 -1.37 -8.93
N PRO A 53 21.46 -1.23 -8.46
CA PRO A 53 22.60 -1.80 -9.17
C PRO A 53 22.67 -3.32 -9.03
N ALA A 54 23.21 -3.95 -10.08
CA ALA A 54 23.64 -5.34 -10.06
C ALA A 54 24.96 -5.48 -10.83
N ILE A 55 25.82 -6.39 -10.38
CA ILE A 55 27.04 -6.79 -11.09
C ILE A 55 26.77 -8.13 -11.76
N LEU A 56 27.08 -8.21 -13.06
CA LEU A 56 27.09 -9.46 -13.81
C LEU A 56 28.50 -9.78 -14.24
N THR A 57 28.92 -11.02 -14.03
CA THR A 57 30.14 -11.59 -14.64
C THR A 57 29.74 -12.73 -15.56
N MET A 58 30.31 -12.74 -16.76
CA MET A 58 29.94 -13.69 -17.79
C MET A 58 31.10 -14.01 -18.73
N LYS A 59 31.01 -15.14 -19.38
CA LYS A 59 31.90 -15.58 -20.44
C LYS A 59 31.12 -15.67 -21.75
N HIS A 60 31.71 -15.22 -22.86
CA HIS A 60 31.11 -15.37 -24.18
C HIS A 60 31.08 -16.85 -24.62
N GLY A 61 29.91 -17.33 -24.94
CA GLY A 61 29.60 -18.69 -25.33
C GLY A 61 28.44 -19.27 -24.52
N ALA A 62 27.67 -20.14 -25.16
CA ALA A 62 26.54 -20.78 -24.52
C ALA A 62 26.95 -21.58 -23.27
N ALA A 63 26.12 -21.55 -22.24
CA ALA A 63 26.40 -22.26 -21.01
C ALA A 63 26.38 -23.79 -21.22
N PRO A 64 27.35 -24.51 -20.63
CA PRO A 64 27.30 -25.98 -20.61
C PRO A 64 26.02 -26.50 -19.94
N LYS A 65 25.64 -27.72 -20.30
CA LYS A 65 24.50 -28.39 -19.66
C LYS A 65 24.76 -28.55 -18.14
N GLY A 66 23.80 -28.14 -17.33
CA GLY A 66 23.91 -28.19 -15.86
C GLY A 66 24.79 -27.09 -15.26
N HIS A 67 25.16 -26.06 -16.03
CA HIS A 67 25.93 -24.95 -15.54
C HIS A 67 25.21 -24.17 -14.43
N GLU A 68 25.92 -23.90 -13.35
CA GLU A 68 25.47 -23.05 -12.24
C GLU A 68 26.33 -21.77 -12.18
N LEU A 69 25.65 -20.65 -12.12
CA LEU A 69 26.27 -19.37 -11.77
C LEU A 69 26.32 -19.20 -10.25
N ARG A 70 27.14 -18.31 -9.75
CA ARG A 70 27.07 -17.90 -8.33
C ARG A 70 26.17 -16.66 -8.20
N PHE A 71 25.24 -16.70 -7.27
CA PHE A 71 24.31 -15.61 -7.00
C PHE A 71 24.40 -15.14 -5.55
N TRP A 72 24.44 -13.81 -5.36
CA TRP A 72 24.37 -13.19 -4.06
C TRP A 72 23.45 -11.96 -4.11
N LYS A 73 22.39 -11.98 -3.28
CA LYS A 73 21.61 -10.80 -2.98
C LYS A 73 22.17 -10.12 -1.74
N VAL A 74 22.63 -8.89 -1.88
CA VAL A 74 23.26 -8.12 -0.81
C VAL A 74 22.20 -7.48 0.05
N GLU A 75 22.13 -7.85 1.32
CA GLU A 75 21.19 -7.26 2.29
C GLU A 75 21.80 -6.02 2.97
N SER A 76 23.11 -6.02 3.18
CA SER A 76 23.87 -4.89 3.69
C SER A 76 25.27 -4.89 3.08
N LEU A 77 25.84 -3.71 2.86
CA LEU A 77 27.21 -3.61 2.35
C LEU A 77 28.20 -4.15 3.40
N PRO A 78 29.11 -5.05 2.99
CA PRO A 78 30.18 -5.48 3.88
C PRO A 78 31.07 -4.30 4.25
N GLU A 79 31.36 -4.13 5.52
CA GLU A 79 32.27 -3.10 6.01
C GLU A 79 33.70 -3.30 5.50
N ASN A 80 34.13 -4.55 5.31
CA ASN A 80 35.47 -4.93 4.89
C ASN A 80 35.39 -6.08 3.88
N ASN A 81 36.36 -6.11 2.95
CA ASN A 81 36.64 -7.21 2.02
C ASN A 81 35.38 -7.80 1.33
N PHE A 82 34.87 -7.07 0.35
CA PHE A 82 33.74 -7.50 -0.48
C PHE A 82 33.96 -8.88 -1.13
N GLN A 83 35.20 -9.14 -1.58
CA GLN A 83 35.54 -10.43 -2.23
C GLN A 83 35.38 -11.62 -1.28
N ALA A 84 35.87 -11.52 -0.05
CA ALA A 84 35.73 -12.59 0.93
C ALA A 84 34.26 -12.82 1.31
N THR A 85 33.45 -11.75 1.38
CA THR A 85 32.02 -11.87 1.63
C THR A 85 31.31 -12.51 0.44
N TRP A 86 31.66 -12.15 -0.79
CA TRP A 86 31.16 -12.79 -1.99
C TRP A 86 31.44 -14.29 -2.00
N GLU A 87 32.67 -14.69 -1.71
CA GLU A 87 33.07 -16.11 -1.68
C GLU A 87 32.24 -16.92 -0.68
N LYS A 88 31.88 -16.32 0.44
CA LYS A 88 31.11 -16.96 1.51
C LYS A 88 29.60 -16.91 1.27
N ALA A 89 29.06 -15.78 0.79
CA ALA A 89 27.62 -15.51 0.70
C ALA A 89 27.01 -15.96 -0.63
N ALA A 90 27.78 -15.96 -1.73
CA ALA A 90 27.26 -16.36 -3.02
C ALA A 90 27.03 -17.86 -3.11
N GLY A 91 25.76 -18.22 -3.33
CA GLY A 91 25.34 -19.61 -3.53
C GLY A 91 25.25 -20.00 -5.02
N PRO A 92 25.23 -21.32 -5.32
CA PRO A 92 25.00 -21.83 -6.66
C PRO A 92 23.58 -21.53 -7.12
N TYR A 93 23.43 -21.20 -8.40
CA TYR A 93 22.12 -20.95 -9.02
C TYR A 93 22.13 -21.53 -10.45
N PRO A 94 21.23 -22.48 -10.78
CA PRO A 94 21.19 -23.06 -12.11
C PRO A 94 20.86 -22.02 -13.19
N GLN A 95 21.73 -21.82 -14.19
CA GLN A 95 21.44 -20.89 -15.26
C GLN A 95 20.20 -21.27 -16.06
N THR A 96 19.89 -22.55 -16.14
CA THR A 96 18.67 -23.08 -16.77
C THR A 96 17.37 -22.68 -16.05
N ALA A 97 17.44 -22.26 -14.79
CA ALA A 97 16.30 -21.72 -14.06
C ALA A 97 15.97 -20.29 -14.47
N LEU A 98 16.88 -19.60 -15.18
CA LEU A 98 16.66 -18.28 -15.76
C LEU A 98 16.00 -18.46 -17.14
N GLY A 99 14.78 -17.95 -17.30
CA GLY A 99 14.09 -17.90 -18.59
C GLY A 99 14.21 -16.52 -19.25
N ALA A 100 13.73 -16.38 -20.50
CA ALA A 100 13.56 -15.07 -21.13
C ALA A 100 12.49 -14.22 -20.41
N GLY A 101 11.67 -14.81 -19.56
CA GLY A 101 10.79 -14.13 -18.60
C GLY A 101 11.57 -13.35 -17.55
N SER A 102 10.91 -12.92 -16.47
CA SER A 102 11.61 -12.25 -15.35
C SER A 102 12.68 -13.18 -14.74
N TRP A 103 13.85 -12.61 -14.45
CA TRP A 103 14.86 -13.29 -13.64
C TRP A 103 14.54 -13.07 -12.17
N GLU A 104 13.92 -14.05 -11.58
CA GLU A 104 13.67 -14.08 -10.14
C GLU A 104 14.87 -14.73 -9.46
N LEU A 105 15.94 -13.94 -9.31
CA LEU A 105 17.18 -14.35 -8.64
C LEU A 105 16.90 -14.34 -7.11
N GLU A 106 16.53 -15.47 -6.60
CA GLU A 106 16.19 -15.67 -5.19
C GLU A 106 16.76 -17.00 -4.67
N ASN A 107 16.73 -17.17 -3.37
CA ASN A 107 17.12 -18.45 -2.75
C ASN A 107 16.26 -19.59 -3.33
N PRO A 108 16.86 -20.69 -3.85
CA PRO A 108 16.13 -21.81 -4.43
C PRO A 108 15.07 -22.42 -3.49
N ALA A 109 15.33 -22.43 -2.17
CA ALA A 109 14.37 -22.94 -1.18
C ALA A 109 13.13 -22.02 -1.07
N LEU A 110 13.31 -20.68 -1.16
CA LEU A 110 12.19 -19.73 -1.16
C LEU A 110 11.37 -19.87 -2.44
N ARG A 111 12.03 -20.05 -3.58
CA ARG A 111 11.35 -20.33 -4.85
C ARG A 111 10.53 -21.62 -4.78
N ALA A 112 11.12 -22.71 -4.32
CA ALA A 112 10.42 -23.99 -4.16
C ALA A 112 9.22 -23.87 -3.21
N LEU A 113 9.35 -23.11 -2.12
CA LEU A 113 8.25 -22.82 -1.19
C LEU A 113 7.13 -22.05 -1.90
N ARG A 114 7.46 -21.00 -2.63
CA ARG A 114 6.47 -20.20 -3.38
C ARG A 114 5.75 -21.04 -4.44
N ASP A 115 6.49 -21.85 -5.19
CA ASP A 115 5.93 -22.74 -6.20
C ASP A 115 5.01 -23.79 -5.54
N LYS A 116 5.39 -24.35 -4.40
CA LYS A 116 4.54 -25.26 -3.61
C LYS A 116 3.24 -24.59 -3.16
N ILE A 117 3.30 -23.34 -2.71
CA ILE A 117 2.12 -22.58 -2.28
C ILE A 117 1.19 -22.31 -3.47
N ARG A 118 1.71 -22.09 -4.68
CA ARG A 118 0.92 -21.75 -5.89
C ARG A 118 0.36 -22.96 -6.61
N THR A 119 1.07 -24.08 -6.58
CA THR A 119 0.73 -25.25 -7.41
C THR A 119 -0.65 -25.81 -7.07
N GLY A 120 -1.47 -26.01 -8.10
CA GLY A 120 -2.79 -26.64 -8.01
C GLY A 120 -3.88 -25.77 -7.39
N ARG A 121 -3.65 -24.45 -7.22
CA ARG A 121 -4.64 -23.52 -6.67
C ARG A 121 -5.14 -22.55 -7.73
N GLU A 122 -6.42 -22.20 -7.65
CA GLU A 122 -6.98 -21.10 -8.41
C GLU A 122 -6.32 -19.77 -7.99
N THR A 123 -6.29 -18.83 -8.92
CA THR A 123 -5.74 -17.50 -8.62
C THR A 123 -6.82 -16.57 -8.07
N LEU A 124 -6.40 -15.48 -7.42
CA LEU A 124 -7.32 -14.43 -6.99
C LEU A 124 -8.20 -13.94 -8.16
N LYS A 125 -7.60 -13.84 -9.35
CA LYS A 125 -8.33 -13.43 -10.55
C LYS A 125 -9.41 -14.43 -10.94
N ASP A 126 -9.14 -15.72 -10.83
CA ASP A 126 -10.12 -16.77 -11.20
C ASP A 126 -11.31 -16.77 -10.25
N VAL A 127 -11.09 -16.52 -8.95
CA VAL A 127 -12.12 -16.58 -7.90
C VAL A 127 -12.87 -15.24 -7.73
N TYR A 128 -12.14 -14.11 -7.73
CA TYR A 128 -12.68 -12.79 -7.38
C TYR A 128 -12.61 -11.76 -8.52
N GLY A 129 -11.97 -12.10 -9.63
CA GLY A 129 -11.73 -11.18 -10.75
C GLY A 129 -10.50 -10.27 -10.54
N SER A 130 -10.25 -9.43 -11.53
CA SER A 130 -9.11 -8.51 -11.52
C SER A 130 -9.34 -7.34 -10.56
N PRO A 131 -8.31 -6.91 -9.82
CA PRO A 131 -8.39 -5.69 -9.04
C PRO A 131 -8.71 -4.47 -9.90
N MET A 132 -9.63 -3.64 -9.43
CA MET A 132 -10.08 -2.43 -10.07
C MET A 132 -9.41 -1.21 -9.46
N ARG A 133 -9.24 -0.17 -10.25
CA ARG A 133 -8.61 1.09 -9.83
C ARG A 133 -9.66 2.12 -9.44
N GLY A 134 -9.35 2.98 -8.48
CA GLY A 134 -10.20 4.11 -8.14
C GLY A 134 -10.24 5.21 -9.20
N VAL A 135 -10.99 6.26 -8.93
CA VAL A 135 -11.29 7.36 -9.86
C VAL A 135 -10.10 8.32 -9.99
N GLY A 136 -9.73 8.65 -11.21
CA GLY A 136 -8.76 9.72 -11.50
C GLY A 136 -9.47 11.05 -11.71
N THR A 137 -9.35 11.99 -10.76
CA THR A 137 -9.99 13.31 -10.88
C THR A 137 -9.25 14.24 -11.84
N GLY A 138 -7.94 14.07 -11.95
CA GLY A 138 -7.04 14.98 -12.65
C GLY A 138 -6.76 16.27 -11.88
N LEU A 139 -7.57 16.61 -10.86
CA LEU A 139 -7.36 17.74 -9.93
C LEU A 139 -8.20 17.54 -8.67
N ASN A 140 -7.62 16.89 -7.65
CA ASN A 140 -8.34 16.57 -6.41
C ASN A 140 -8.93 17.82 -5.74
N GLY A 141 -8.21 18.95 -5.71
CA GLY A 141 -8.70 20.18 -5.07
C GLY A 141 -10.00 20.73 -5.65
N ALA A 142 -10.36 20.35 -6.88
CA ALA A 142 -11.63 20.75 -7.50
C ALA A 142 -12.76 19.75 -7.21
N PHE A 143 -12.46 18.45 -7.20
CA PHE A 143 -13.47 17.38 -7.16
C PHE A 143 -13.63 16.71 -5.81
N VAL A 144 -12.67 16.87 -4.89
CA VAL A 144 -12.75 16.30 -3.55
C VAL A 144 -13.05 17.40 -2.54
N ILE A 145 -14.18 17.29 -1.87
CA ILE A 145 -14.70 18.29 -0.94
C ILE A 145 -14.95 17.69 0.44
N ASP A 146 -15.00 18.53 1.46
CA ASP A 146 -15.36 18.15 2.83
C ASP A 146 -16.87 18.21 3.09
N ASN A 147 -17.29 17.74 4.28
CA ASN A 147 -18.68 17.77 4.71
C ASN A 147 -19.28 19.18 4.67
N ALA A 148 -18.55 20.20 5.16
CA ALA A 148 -19.05 21.55 5.21
C ALA A 148 -19.33 22.11 3.81
N THR A 149 -18.44 21.83 2.87
CA THR A 149 -18.64 22.22 1.47
C THR A 149 -19.79 21.45 0.83
N LYS A 150 -19.92 20.13 1.09
CA LYS A 150 -21.08 19.34 0.65
C LYS A 150 -22.39 19.95 1.13
N GLU A 151 -22.50 20.22 2.43
CA GLU A 151 -23.72 20.80 3.02
C GLU A 151 -24.07 22.14 2.39
N ARG A 152 -23.08 23.01 2.19
CA ARG A 152 -23.26 24.32 1.51
C ARG A 152 -23.75 24.17 0.07
N LEU A 153 -23.17 23.24 -0.69
CA LEU A 153 -23.58 23.00 -2.08
C LEU A 153 -25.00 22.43 -2.15
N CYS A 154 -25.34 21.46 -1.30
CA CYS A 154 -26.69 20.89 -1.25
C CYS A 154 -27.74 21.88 -0.74
N ALA A 155 -27.40 22.77 0.20
CA ALA A 155 -28.31 23.83 0.66
C ALA A 155 -28.58 24.86 -0.45
N LYS A 156 -27.59 25.15 -1.30
CA LYS A 156 -27.73 26.07 -2.43
C LYS A 156 -28.51 25.46 -3.59
N ASP A 157 -28.27 24.21 -3.90
CA ASP A 157 -28.95 23.42 -4.93
C ASP A 157 -29.04 21.95 -4.50
N PRO A 158 -30.23 21.48 -4.05
CA PRO A 158 -30.42 20.11 -3.56
C PRO A 158 -30.01 19.03 -4.58
N ARG A 159 -30.10 19.31 -5.89
CA ARG A 159 -29.67 18.37 -6.94
C ARG A 159 -28.16 18.09 -6.90
N SER A 160 -27.38 18.95 -6.24
CA SER A 160 -25.95 18.69 -6.04
C SER A 160 -25.69 17.31 -5.41
N ALA A 161 -26.61 16.80 -4.57
CA ALA A 161 -26.52 15.49 -3.94
C ALA A 161 -26.42 14.34 -4.95
N ASP A 162 -27.01 14.48 -6.13
CA ASP A 162 -27.00 13.47 -7.18
C ASP A 162 -25.58 13.20 -7.72
N LEU A 163 -24.68 14.17 -7.60
CA LEU A 163 -23.31 14.09 -8.08
C LEU A 163 -22.29 13.80 -6.95
N LEU A 164 -22.73 13.73 -5.69
CA LEU A 164 -21.81 13.56 -4.56
C LEU A 164 -21.73 12.11 -4.12
N ARG A 165 -20.50 11.60 -3.97
CA ARG A 165 -20.22 10.22 -3.55
C ARG A 165 -19.26 10.23 -2.36
N PRO A 166 -19.49 9.38 -1.33
CA PRO A 166 -18.52 9.20 -0.25
C PRO A 166 -17.17 8.79 -0.82
N PHE A 167 -16.09 9.34 -0.26
CA PHE A 167 -14.77 9.22 -0.86
C PHE A 167 -13.66 8.95 0.14
N LEU A 168 -12.71 8.10 -0.26
CA LEU A 168 -11.49 7.78 0.47
C LEU A 168 -10.24 8.11 -0.36
N GLU A 169 -9.21 8.56 0.31
CA GLU A 169 -7.85 8.61 -0.22
C GLU A 169 -7.01 7.46 0.37
N GLY A 170 -5.90 7.13 -0.27
CA GLY A 170 -5.03 6.04 0.19
C GLY A 170 -4.56 6.16 1.65
N LYS A 171 -4.38 7.39 2.16
CA LYS A 171 -4.00 7.63 3.58
C LYS A 171 -5.09 7.26 4.60
N ASP A 172 -6.35 7.13 4.13
CA ASP A 172 -7.50 6.74 4.95
C ASP A 172 -7.61 5.22 5.10
N LEU A 173 -6.81 4.46 4.33
CA LEU A 173 -6.73 3.01 4.45
C LEU A 173 -5.72 2.62 5.52
N LYS A 174 -6.18 1.80 6.44
CA LYS A 174 -5.38 1.15 7.47
C LYS A 174 -5.52 -0.37 7.32
N ARG A 175 -4.62 -1.11 7.93
CA ARG A 175 -4.78 -2.55 8.00
C ARG A 175 -6.13 -2.88 8.66
N TRP A 176 -6.92 -3.73 8.02
CA TRP A 176 -8.25 -4.20 8.40
C TRP A 176 -9.41 -3.22 8.23
N ARG A 177 -9.19 -1.90 8.16
CA ARG A 177 -10.28 -0.92 8.11
C ARG A 177 -9.98 0.28 7.20
N ALA A 178 -11.04 0.97 6.80
CA ALA A 178 -10.99 2.32 6.28
C ALA A 178 -11.35 3.32 7.40
N GLU A 179 -10.75 4.52 7.37
CA GLU A 179 -11.01 5.63 8.29
C GLU A 179 -11.52 6.84 7.50
N PRO A 180 -12.82 6.88 7.14
CA PRO A 180 -13.37 7.99 6.36
C PRO A 180 -13.24 9.31 7.12
N ARG A 181 -12.70 10.33 6.45
CA ARG A 181 -12.54 11.68 7.00
C ARG A 181 -13.68 12.64 6.63
N GLY A 182 -14.81 12.12 6.15
CA GLY A 182 -15.92 12.95 5.68
C GLY A 182 -15.63 13.62 4.34
N LEU A 183 -14.88 12.96 3.44
CA LEU A 183 -14.62 13.44 2.09
C LEU A 183 -15.71 12.97 1.12
N TRP A 184 -15.98 13.82 0.15
CA TRP A 184 -16.96 13.58 -0.91
C TRP A 184 -16.32 13.86 -2.26
N LEU A 185 -16.59 12.99 -3.23
CA LEU A 185 -16.23 13.16 -4.63
C LEU A 185 -17.38 13.83 -5.38
N ILE A 186 -17.12 14.91 -6.09
CA ILE A 186 -18.01 15.41 -7.13
C ILE A 186 -17.81 14.49 -8.35
N TYR A 187 -18.75 13.56 -8.55
CA TYR A 187 -18.65 12.53 -9.56
C TYR A 187 -19.37 12.95 -10.84
N ILE A 188 -18.61 13.40 -11.82
CA ILE A 188 -19.10 13.81 -13.14
C ILE A 188 -18.43 12.96 -14.21
N PRO A 189 -19.09 11.86 -14.67
CA PRO A 189 -18.59 11.03 -15.73
C PRO A 189 -18.63 11.74 -17.08
N LYS A 190 -17.84 11.25 -18.03
CA LYS A 190 -17.69 11.87 -19.35
C LYS A 190 -18.98 11.80 -20.17
N ASN A 191 -19.38 12.91 -20.78
CA ASN A 191 -20.54 13.02 -21.67
C ASN A 191 -21.87 12.52 -21.07
N ARG A 192 -22.05 12.62 -19.75
CA ARG A 192 -23.25 12.12 -19.05
C ARG A 192 -24.06 13.23 -18.37
N ILE A 193 -23.42 14.33 -18.04
CA ILE A 193 -23.99 15.38 -17.20
C ILE A 193 -23.96 16.69 -17.96
N ASN A 194 -25.11 17.37 -18.02
CA ASN A 194 -25.15 18.78 -18.36
C ASN A 194 -24.88 19.60 -17.10
N ILE A 195 -23.74 20.26 -17.01
CA ILE A 195 -23.31 21.00 -15.81
C ILE A 195 -24.22 22.19 -15.48
N ASP A 196 -24.95 22.73 -16.47
CA ASP A 196 -25.87 23.84 -16.26
C ASP A 196 -27.12 23.45 -15.47
N ASP A 197 -27.43 22.14 -15.38
CA ASP A 197 -28.48 21.59 -14.51
C ASP A 197 -28.08 21.58 -13.03
N TYR A 198 -26.77 21.80 -12.73
CA TYR A 198 -26.17 21.78 -11.39
C TYR A 198 -25.45 23.10 -11.08
N PRO A 199 -26.14 24.22 -10.98
CA PRO A 199 -25.53 25.54 -10.89
C PRO A 199 -24.59 25.72 -9.68
N ALA A 200 -24.89 25.11 -8.53
CA ALA A 200 -24.01 25.18 -7.36
C ALA A 200 -22.67 24.45 -7.60
N ILE A 201 -22.71 23.27 -8.21
CA ILE A 201 -21.50 22.50 -8.57
C ILE A 201 -20.70 23.24 -9.65
N ARG A 202 -21.39 23.80 -10.67
CA ARG A 202 -20.76 24.58 -11.73
C ARG A 202 -20.01 25.78 -11.16
N GLU A 203 -20.65 26.55 -10.27
CA GLU A 203 -20.05 27.71 -9.63
C GLU A 203 -18.84 27.32 -8.75
N TRP A 204 -18.93 26.20 -8.03
CA TRP A 204 -17.82 25.66 -7.26
C TRP A 204 -16.60 25.31 -8.15
N LEU A 205 -16.82 24.72 -9.32
CA LEU A 205 -15.77 24.31 -10.25
C LEU A 205 -15.18 25.48 -11.08
N LEU A 206 -15.91 26.60 -11.24
CA LEU A 206 -15.46 27.73 -12.05
C LEU A 206 -14.07 28.28 -11.71
N PRO A 207 -13.69 28.47 -10.43
CA PRO A 207 -12.35 28.95 -10.07
C PRO A 207 -11.23 28.05 -10.55
N PHE A 208 -11.50 26.74 -10.72
CA PHE A 208 -10.54 25.74 -11.17
C PHE A 208 -10.49 25.57 -12.69
N LYS A 209 -11.37 26.24 -13.45
CA LYS A 209 -11.61 26.03 -14.89
C LYS A 209 -10.31 26.05 -15.72
N THR A 210 -9.41 26.99 -15.47
CA THR A 210 -8.15 27.11 -16.22
C THR A 210 -7.26 25.87 -16.00
N ALA A 211 -7.08 25.44 -14.74
CA ALA A 211 -6.30 24.25 -14.40
C ALA A 211 -6.96 22.97 -14.94
N LEU A 212 -8.29 22.90 -14.89
CA LEU A 212 -9.07 21.76 -15.38
C LEU A 212 -8.98 21.61 -16.90
N LYS A 213 -8.92 22.70 -17.65
CA LYS A 213 -8.69 22.69 -19.11
C LYS A 213 -7.27 22.28 -19.50
N ALA A 214 -6.29 22.48 -18.62
CA ALA A 214 -4.88 22.12 -18.87
C ALA A 214 -4.57 20.64 -18.66
N ARG A 215 -5.55 19.81 -18.23
CA ARG A 215 -5.35 18.36 -18.03
C ARG A 215 -5.04 17.64 -19.35
N ALA A 216 -4.23 16.59 -19.28
CA ALA A 216 -3.66 15.91 -20.45
C ALA A 216 -4.67 15.13 -21.32
N THR A 217 -5.86 14.79 -20.79
CA THR A 217 -6.87 14.00 -21.51
C THR A 217 -8.01 14.87 -22.03
N LYS A 218 -8.66 14.41 -23.12
CA LYS A 218 -9.79 15.09 -23.74
C LYS A 218 -11.09 14.77 -22.99
N GLN A 219 -11.51 15.65 -22.13
CA GLN A 219 -12.81 15.68 -21.45
C GLN A 219 -13.28 17.15 -21.36
N GLU A 220 -14.53 17.37 -21.08
CA GLU A 220 -15.00 18.70 -20.72
C GLU A 220 -14.33 19.17 -19.42
N TRP A 221 -14.17 20.47 -19.24
CA TRP A 221 -13.41 21.03 -18.12
C TRP A 221 -13.97 20.64 -16.75
N PHE A 222 -15.26 20.35 -16.66
CA PHE A 222 -15.97 19.97 -15.45
C PHE A 222 -16.06 18.45 -15.22
N GLU A 223 -15.63 17.63 -16.18
CA GLU A 223 -15.70 16.17 -16.10
C GLU A 223 -14.44 15.58 -15.40
N LEU A 224 -14.60 14.43 -14.80
CA LEU A 224 -13.48 13.66 -14.26
C LEU A 224 -12.55 13.17 -15.36
N GLN A 225 -11.26 13.09 -15.06
CA GLN A 225 -10.25 12.61 -16.03
C GLN A 225 -10.40 11.12 -16.32
N GLN A 226 -10.67 10.31 -15.30
CA GLN A 226 -10.91 8.87 -15.38
C GLN A 226 -12.03 8.49 -14.41
N ALA A 227 -13.27 8.52 -14.85
CA ALA A 227 -14.45 8.28 -14.03
C ALA A 227 -14.71 6.79 -13.75
N GLN A 228 -13.98 5.87 -14.43
CA GLN A 228 -14.11 4.41 -14.27
C GLN A 228 -15.53 3.88 -14.59
N GLU A 229 -16.15 4.41 -15.64
CA GLU A 229 -17.55 4.14 -15.99
C GLU A 229 -17.87 2.67 -16.21
N ALA A 230 -16.89 1.87 -16.68
CA ALA A 230 -17.08 0.44 -16.95
C ALA A 230 -17.49 -0.39 -15.72
N TYR A 231 -17.17 0.10 -14.50
CA TYR A 231 -17.43 -0.62 -13.26
C TYR A 231 -17.93 0.28 -12.12
N ILE A 232 -18.66 1.37 -12.45
CA ILE A 232 -19.27 2.25 -11.43
C ILE A 232 -20.04 1.47 -10.36
N PRO A 233 -20.90 0.47 -10.67
CA PRO A 233 -21.66 -0.25 -9.67
C PRO A 233 -20.78 -0.92 -8.60
N LYS A 234 -19.56 -1.30 -8.97
CA LYS A 234 -18.61 -1.97 -8.06
C LYS A 234 -18.14 -1.08 -6.89
N PHE A 235 -18.24 0.25 -7.03
CA PHE A 235 -17.98 1.16 -5.92
C PHE A 235 -19.10 1.13 -4.84
N ALA A 236 -20.28 0.70 -5.20
CA ALA A 236 -21.40 0.53 -4.26
C ALA A 236 -21.40 -0.84 -3.58
N GLU A 237 -20.72 -1.84 -4.14
CA GLU A 237 -20.65 -3.19 -3.61
C GLU A 237 -19.62 -3.31 -2.47
N PRO A 238 -19.73 -4.31 -1.58
CA PRO A 238 -18.68 -4.69 -0.65
C PRO A 238 -17.38 -5.01 -1.39
N LYS A 239 -16.25 -4.71 -0.76
CA LYS A 239 -14.94 -4.84 -1.43
C LYS A 239 -13.78 -4.91 -0.45
N VAL A 240 -12.68 -5.50 -0.87
CA VAL A 240 -11.37 -5.36 -0.21
C VAL A 240 -10.59 -4.28 -0.93
N ILE A 241 -10.20 -3.22 -0.19
CA ILE A 241 -9.43 -2.09 -0.71
C ILE A 241 -7.99 -2.16 -0.21
N TYR A 242 -7.01 -1.77 -1.03
CA TYR A 242 -5.60 -1.74 -0.66
C TYR A 242 -4.83 -0.63 -1.38
N ASN A 243 -3.74 -0.18 -0.76
CA ASN A 243 -2.87 0.83 -1.35
C ASN A 243 -1.95 0.24 -2.41
N ARG A 244 -1.76 0.98 -3.50
CA ARG A 244 -0.80 0.63 -4.55
C ARG A 244 0.64 0.57 -4.04
N PHE A 245 1.00 1.42 -3.09
CA PHE A 245 2.33 1.48 -2.49
C PHE A 245 2.21 1.24 -1.00
N THR A 246 2.91 0.24 -0.49
CA THR A 246 2.86 -0.12 0.93
C THR A 246 4.13 -0.86 1.35
N ASP A 247 4.51 -0.71 2.62
CA ASP A 247 5.64 -1.38 3.28
C ASP A 247 5.18 -2.53 4.19
N LYS A 248 3.86 -2.71 4.30
CA LYS A 248 3.22 -3.73 5.16
C LYS A 248 1.84 -4.10 4.63
N PRO A 249 1.26 -5.24 5.07
CA PRO A 249 -0.10 -5.59 4.72
C PRO A 249 -1.06 -4.46 5.09
N ASN A 250 -1.89 -4.05 4.14
CA ASN A 250 -2.80 -2.92 4.27
C ASN A 250 -4.05 -3.18 3.43
N PHE A 251 -4.80 -4.22 3.81
CA PHE A 251 -6.02 -4.62 3.14
C PHE A 251 -7.21 -4.43 4.07
N ALA A 252 -8.20 -3.66 3.62
CA ALA A 252 -9.39 -3.34 4.39
C ALA A 252 -10.63 -3.87 3.68
N PHE A 253 -11.43 -4.68 4.36
CA PHE A 253 -12.76 -5.02 3.89
C PHE A 253 -13.73 -3.90 4.24
N VAL A 254 -14.50 -3.43 3.26
CA VAL A 254 -15.44 -2.30 3.39
C VAL A 254 -16.78 -2.71 2.78
N ASP A 255 -17.85 -2.60 3.58
CA ASP A 255 -19.22 -2.91 3.15
C ASP A 255 -19.93 -1.70 2.55
N GLU A 256 -19.51 -0.48 2.93
CA GLU A 256 -20.21 0.73 2.55
C GLU A 256 -19.95 1.13 1.11
N PRO A 257 -20.91 1.78 0.44
CA PRO A 257 -20.70 2.42 -0.84
C PRO A 257 -19.68 3.54 -0.73
N ILE A 258 -18.46 3.31 -1.26
CA ILE A 258 -17.41 4.30 -1.17
C ILE A 258 -16.53 4.30 -2.43
N PHE A 259 -16.20 5.49 -2.91
CA PHE A 259 -15.29 5.72 -4.01
C PHE A 259 -13.88 5.99 -3.49
N THR A 260 -12.88 5.71 -4.31
CA THR A 260 -11.47 6.00 -3.99
C THR A 260 -10.81 6.78 -5.11
N ASN A 261 -9.73 7.50 -4.79
CA ASN A 261 -8.86 8.05 -5.82
C ASN A 261 -8.10 6.93 -6.55
N ASP A 262 -7.32 7.29 -7.55
CA ASP A 262 -6.61 6.34 -8.43
C ASP A 262 -5.36 5.69 -7.80
N ALA A 263 -5.03 6.04 -6.55
CA ALA A 263 -3.91 5.41 -5.83
C ALA A 263 -4.27 4.04 -5.22
N PRO A 264 -5.41 3.85 -4.50
CA PRO A 264 -5.87 2.54 -4.10
C PRO A 264 -6.41 1.69 -5.26
N TYR A 265 -6.34 0.40 -5.06
CA TYR A 265 -7.04 -0.63 -5.82
C TYR A 265 -8.05 -1.33 -4.94
N PHE A 266 -9.04 -1.99 -5.55
CA PHE A 266 -10.00 -2.81 -4.81
C PHE A 266 -10.40 -4.06 -5.58
N VAL A 267 -10.79 -5.09 -4.83
CA VAL A 267 -11.41 -6.32 -5.33
C VAL A 267 -12.86 -6.33 -4.83
N SER A 268 -13.83 -6.35 -5.76
CA SER A 268 -15.26 -6.44 -5.40
C SER A 268 -15.55 -7.85 -4.90
N THR A 269 -16.02 -7.96 -3.67
CA THR A 269 -16.42 -9.21 -3.03
C THR A 269 -17.20 -8.92 -1.76
N ASP A 270 -18.18 -9.75 -1.45
CA ASP A 270 -18.92 -9.78 -0.19
C ASP A 270 -18.29 -10.72 0.86
N ASP A 271 -17.14 -11.34 0.52
CA ASP A 271 -16.42 -12.28 1.38
C ASP A 271 -15.28 -11.59 2.16
N PRO A 272 -15.48 -11.30 3.47
CA PRO A 272 -14.41 -10.71 4.29
C PRO A 272 -13.19 -11.60 4.45
N SER A 273 -13.30 -12.93 4.23
CA SER A 273 -12.17 -13.85 4.36
C SER A 273 -11.03 -13.52 3.40
N LEU A 274 -11.32 -12.87 2.27
CA LEU A 274 -10.28 -12.36 1.37
C LEU A 274 -9.35 -11.36 2.08
N ALA A 275 -9.89 -10.47 2.94
CA ALA A 275 -9.05 -9.56 3.70
C ALA A 275 -8.17 -10.29 4.73
N ALA A 276 -8.64 -11.42 5.30
CA ALA A 276 -7.81 -12.27 6.14
C ALA A 276 -6.64 -12.85 5.36
N LEU A 277 -6.92 -13.47 4.21
CA LEU A 277 -5.89 -14.02 3.33
C LEU A 277 -4.84 -12.96 2.97
N MET A 278 -5.30 -11.81 2.45
CA MET A 278 -4.41 -10.77 1.95
C MET A 278 -3.58 -10.07 3.04
N ASN A 279 -4.04 -10.07 4.30
CA ASN A 279 -3.28 -9.56 5.45
C ASN A 279 -2.40 -10.61 6.12
N SER A 280 -2.48 -11.90 5.75
CA SER A 280 -1.70 -12.97 6.32
C SER A 280 -0.21 -12.89 5.95
N LYS A 281 0.64 -13.51 6.77
CA LYS A 281 2.10 -13.58 6.50
C LYS A 281 2.41 -14.31 5.20
N VAL A 282 1.65 -15.35 4.85
CA VAL A 282 1.83 -16.13 3.62
C VAL A 282 1.58 -15.27 2.40
N PHE A 283 0.46 -14.53 2.37
CA PHE A 283 0.17 -13.65 1.25
C PHE A 283 1.13 -12.46 1.16
N TRP A 284 1.53 -11.91 2.30
CA TRP A 284 2.55 -10.86 2.32
C TRP A 284 3.89 -11.35 1.77
N PHE A 285 4.32 -12.55 2.16
CA PHE A 285 5.51 -13.19 1.58
C PHE A 285 5.41 -13.33 0.06
N LEU A 286 4.28 -13.81 -0.47
CA LEU A 286 4.05 -13.92 -1.92
C LEU A 286 4.10 -12.57 -2.64
N LEU A 287 3.54 -11.52 -2.01
CA LEU A 287 3.51 -10.17 -2.56
C LEU A 287 4.91 -9.54 -2.58
N VAL A 288 5.65 -9.57 -1.46
CA VAL A 288 6.98 -8.93 -1.41
C VAL A 288 8.00 -9.64 -2.29
N THR A 289 7.85 -10.95 -2.48
CA THR A 289 8.74 -11.73 -3.37
C THR A 289 8.36 -11.62 -4.83
N GLY A 290 7.08 -11.36 -5.16
CA GLY A 290 6.57 -11.30 -6.54
C GLY A 290 6.42 -9.88 -7.09
N ALA A 291 6.22 -8.86 -6.25
CA ALA A 291 5.99 -7.48 -6.67
C ALA A 291 7.30 -6.70 -6.90
N THR A 292 7.17 -5.52 -7.53
CA THR A 292 8.31 -4.60 -7.67
C THR A 292 8.64 -3.99 -6.31
N ALA A 293 9.83 -4.29 -5.81
CA ALA A 293 10.40 -3.64 -4.64
C ALA A 293 10.75 -2.18 -4.96
N LEU A 294 10.49 -1.31 -4.01
CA LEU A 294 10.82 0.11 -4.04
C LEU A 294 11.70 0.46 -2.85
N ARG A 295 12.31 1.63 -2.89
CA ARG A 295 13.17 2.10 -1.81
C ARG A 295 12.42 2.19 -0.47
N GLY A 296 13.11 1.86 0.63
CA GLY A 296 12.56 1.93 1.99
C GLY A 296 11.63 0.76 2.35
N GLY A 297 11.77 -0.40 1.67
CA GLY A 297 10.97 -1.60 1.95
C GLY A 297 9.56 -1.56 1.36
N PHE A 298 9.23 -0.51 0.60
CA PHE A 298 7.93 -0.45 -0.08
C PHE A 298 7.85 -1.42 -1.25
N VAL A 299 6.65 -1.90 -1.52
CA VAL A 299 6.32 -2.68 -2.72
C VAL A 299 5.20 -2.01 -3.51
N GLN A 300 5.23 -2.20 -4.82
CA GLN A 300 4.19 -1.70 -5.70
C GLN A 300 3.19 -2.82 -6.03
N LEU A 301 2.00 -2.76 -5.46
CA LEU A 301 0.91 -3.73 -5.64
C LEU A 301 0.02 -3.35 -6.83
N LEU A 302 0.49 -3.66 -8.04
CA LEU A 302 -0.33 -3.57 -9.26
C LEU A 302 -1.18 -4.83 -9.44
N GLY A 303 -2.28 -4.74 -10.19
CA GLY A 303 -3.15 -5.89 -10.49
C GLY A 303 -2.37 -7.12 -10.93
N ARG A 304 -1.40 -6.99 -11.85
CA ARG A 304 -0.56 -8.10 -12.31
C ARG A 304 0.21 -8.87 -11.25
N TYR A 305 0.40 -8.29 -10.05
CA TYR A 305 1.07 -8.96 -8.91
C TYR A 305 0.06 -9.56 -7.93
N VAL A 306 -1.15 -9.00 -7.89
CA VAL A 306 -2.22 -9.43 -7.00
C VAL A 306 -3.07 -10.52 -7.66
N GLU A 307 -3.35 -10.41 -8.95
CA GLU A 307 -4.13 -11.38 -9.73
C GLU A 307 -3.65 -12.84 -9.60
N PRO A 308 -2.33 -13.14 -9.65
CA PRO A 308 -1.83 -14.52 -9.58
C PRO A 308 -1.66 -15.05 -8.14
N LEU A 309 -2.17 -14.36 -7.11
CA LEU A 309 -2.14 -14.89 -5.74
C LEU A 309 -3.01 -16.14 -5.64
N PRO A 310 -2.49 -17.23 -5.07
CA PRO A 310 -3.22 -18.49 -4.98
C PRO A 310 -4.29 -18.41 -3.89
N ILE A 311 -5.51 -18.75 -4.21
CA ILE A 311 -6.61 -18.84 -3.24
C ILE A 311 -6.67 -20.28 -2.72
N PRO A 312 -6.52 -20.50 -1.41
CA PRO A 312 -6.62 -21.84 -0.85
C PRO A 312 -8.06 -22.36 -0.89
N GLU A 313 -8.23 -23.65 -1.11
CA GLU A 313 -9.51 -24.30 -0.87
C GLU A 313 -9.82 -24.23 0.64
N MET A 314 -11.00 -23.72 0.96
CA MET A 314 -11.44 -23.55 2.34
C MET A 314 -12.73 -24.31 2.60
N THR A 315 -12.77 -25.05 3.69
CA THR A 315 -14.05 -25.59 4.19
C THR A 315 -14.96 -24.43 4.63
N PRO A 316 -16.30 -24.61 4.62
CA PRO A 316 -17.21 -23.58 5.16
C PRO A 316 -16.83 -23.14 6.58
N LYS A 317 -16.46 -24.09 7.45
CA LYS A 317 -16.03 -23.82 8.83
C LYS A 317 -14.76 -22.94 8.88
N THR A 318 -13.78 -23.21 8.01
CA THR A 318 -12.56 -22.41 7.93
C THR A 318 -12.86 -20.98 7.47
N ARG A 319 -13.71 -20.83 6.46
CA ARG A 319 -14.13 -19.53 5.95
C ARG A 319 -14.88 -18.73 7.02
N GLU A 320 -15.83 -19.33 7.72
CA GLU A 320 -16.57 -18.71 8.82
C GLU A 320 -15.63 -18.24 9.94
N ALA A 321 -14.62 -19.03 10.31
CA ALA A 321 -13.64 -18.64 11.30
C ALA A 321 -12.83 -17.40 10.86
N LEU A 322 -12.35 -17.35 9.62
CA LEU A 322 -11.65 -16.19 9.07
C LEU A 322 -12.55 -14.94 9.02
N VAL A 323 -13.80 -15.09 8.58
CA VAL A 323 -14.78 -13.99 8.56
C VAL A 323 -15.03 -13.46 9.97
N SER A 324 -15.19 -14.36 10.96
CA SER A 324 -15.38 -13.99 12.36
C SER A 324 -14.20 -13.21 12.91
N ASP A 325 -12.97 -13.67 12.65
CA ASP A 325 -11.74 -12.96 13.09
C ASP A 325 -11.60 -11.59 12.40
N VAL A 326 -11.89 -11.47 11.10
CA VAL A 326 -11.86 -10.17 10.41
C VAL A 326 -12.85 -9.19 11.05
N ARG A 327 -14.10 -9.62 11.27
CA ARG A 327 -15.13 -8.77 11.89
C ARG A 327 -14.80 -8.41 13.33
N HIS A 328 -14.19 -9.33 14.06
CA HIS A 328 -13.71 -9.08 15.41
C HIS A 328 -12.59 -8.02 15.42
N ILE A 329 -11.57 -8.18 14.58
CA ILE A 329 -10.48 -7.21 14.43
C ILE A 329 -11.03 -5.83 14.01
N GLN A 330 -11.99 -5.77 13.10
CA GLN A 330 -12.59 -4.51 12.67
C GLN A 330 -13.27 -3.76 13.83
N ARG A 331 -14.00 -4.47 14.69
CA ARG A 331 -14.61 -3.87 15.90
C ARG A 331 -13.56 -3.35 16.86
N LEU A 332 -12.58 -4.18 17.24
CA LEU A 332 -11.49 -3.78 18.13
C LEU A 332 -10.72 -2.57 17.59
N ALA A 333 -10.44 -2.57 16.30
CA ALA A 333 -9.73 -1.47 15.66
C ALA A 333 -10.57 -0.17 15.62
N ALA A 334 -11.91 -0.27 15.53
CA ALA A 334 -12.81 0.88 15.66
C ALA A 334 -12.81 1.42 17.09
N ASP A 335 -12.80 0.54 18.09
CA ASP A 335 -12.75 0.94 19.51
C ASP A 335 -11.41 1.64 19.84
N VAL A 336 -10.29 1.10 19.34
CA VAL A 336 -8.97 1.76 19.43
C VAL A 336 -9.02 3.17 18.84
N LEU A 337 -9.57 3.31 17.61
CA LEU A 337 -9.68 4.62 16.97
C LEU A 337 -10.58 5.59 17.76
N ALA A 338 -11.67 5.09 18.33
CA ALA A 338 -12.57 5.90 19.15
C ALA A 338 -11.84 6.47 20.39
N LEU A 339 -11.10 5.65 21.12
CA LEU A 339 -10.29 6.07 22.26
C LEU A 339 -9.22 7.09 21.86
N GLN A 340 -8.46 6.79 20.80
CA GLN A 340 -7.45 7.69 20.27
C GLN A 340 -8.02 9.06 19.91
N THR A 341 -9.15 9.07 19.19
CA THR A 341 -9.79 10.29 18.71
C THR A 341 -10.45 11.09 19.84
N ALA A 342 -11.06 10.41 20.80
CA ALA A 342 -11.75 11.06 21.92
C ALA A 342 -10.81 11.99 22.70
N LEU A 343 -9.63 11.51 23.07
CA LEU A 343 -8.64 12.31 23.79
C LEU A 343 -7.96 13.33 22.85
N THR A 344 -7.60 12.94 21.63
CA THR A 344 -6.96 13.85 20.67
C THR A 344 -7.79 15.11 20.42
N ARG A 345 -9.13 15.01 20.40
CA ARG A 345 -10.04 16.16 20.24
C ARG A 345 -10.01 17.14 21.41
N ARG A 346 -9.58 16.68 22.58
CA ARG A 346 -9.52 17.50 23.81
C ARG A 346 -8.17 18.15 24.04
N ILE A 347 -7.11 17.64 23.43
CA ILE A 347 -5.77 18.22 23.60
C ILE A 347 -5.71 19.71 23.21
N PRO A 348 -6.38 20.19 22.12
CA PRO A 348 -6.44 21.62 21.80
C PRO A 348 -7.03 22.49 22.91
N ASP A 349 -7.90 21.96 23.77
CA ASP A 349 -8.52 22.71 24.89
C ASP A 349 -7.47 23.17 25.93
N LEU A 350 -6.30 22.52 25.94
CA LEU A 350 -5.15 22.91 26.76
C LEU A 350 -4.36 24.10 26.19
N CYS A 351 -4.69 24.55 24.97
CA CYS A 351 -4.02 25.68 24.34
C CYS A 351 -4.55 27.01 24.88
N PRO A 352 -3.69 27.91 25.40
CA PRO A 352 -4.13 29.21 25.88
C PRO A 352 -4.79 30.04 24.76
N PRO A 353 -5.77 30.90 25.12
CA PRO A 353 -6.38 31.83 24.16
C PRO A 353 -5.33 32.66 23.42
N GLY A 354 -5.56 32.85 22.11
CA GLY A 354 -4.68 33.62 21.23
C GLY A 354 -3.46 32.88 20.71
N ARG A 355 -3.33 31.57 20.96
CA ARG A 355 -2.31 30.69 20.36
C ARG A 355 -2.92 29.71 19.37
N ASP A 356 -2.07 29.18 18.48
CA ASP A 356 -2.46 28.15 17.52
C ASP A 356 -2.61 26.80 18.23
N PRO A 357 -3.81 26.17 18.24
CA PRO A 357 -4.05 24.87 18.87
C PRO A 357 -3.53 23.69 18.03
N LYS A 358 -2.69 23.93 17.03
CA LYS A 358 -2.16 22.90 16.13
C LYS A 358 -1.34 21.87 16.90
N LEU A 359 -1.69 20.59 16.73
CA LEU A 359 -1.02 19.47 17.35
C LEU A 359 0.22 19.02 16.54
N THR A 360 1.29 18.70 17.26
CA THR A 360 2.41 17.92 16.70
C THR A 360 2.00 16.46 16.47
N THR A 361 2.74 15.72 15.65
CA THR A 361 2.53 14.27 15.47
C THR A 361 2.56 13.54 16.83
N ARG A 362 3.45 13.91 17.75
CA ARG A 362 3.52 13.31 19.08
C ARG A 362 2.26 13.50 19.91
N LEU A 363 1.62 14.68 19.83
CA LEU A 363 0.35 14.91 20.49
C LEU A 363 -0.84 14.28 19.75
N GLN A 364 -0.77 14.17 18.43
CA GLN A 364 -1.76 13.42 17.64
C GLN A 364 -1.71 11.93 17.94
N GLU A 365 -0.53 11.40 18.25
CA GLU A 365 -0.27 10.01 18.60
C GLU A 365 0.06 9.84 20.10
N TRP A 366 -0.64 10.57 20.96
CA TRP A 366 -0.41 10.68 22.41
C TRP A 366 -0.28 9.31 23.12
N TRP A 367 -0.95 8.29 22.62
CA TRP A 367 -0.90 6.93 23.20
C TRP A 367 0.46 6.25 23.01
N THR A 368 1.32 6.77 22.14
CA THR A 368 2.69 6.27 21.95
C THR A 368 3.67 6.85 22.95
N LEU A 369 3.29 7.89 23.67
CA LEU A 369 4.12 8.50 24.71
C LEU A 369 4.25 7.56 25.92
N PRO A 370 5.43 7.49 26.56
CA PRO A 370 5.69 6.50 27.60
C PRO A 370 4.78 6.66 28.84
N ASP A 371 4.47 7.89 29.23
CA ASP A 371 3.68 8.19 30.42
C ASP A 371 3.04 9.60 30.37
N PHE A 372 2.30 9.96 31.41
CA PHE A 372 1.69 11.28 31.55
C PHE A 372 2.74 12.41 31.64
N ALA A 373 3.89 12.16 32.25
CA ALA A 373 4.95 13.16 32.34
C ALA A 373 5.47 13.56 30.95
N ALA A 374 5.67 12.57 30.07
CA ALA A 374 6.06 12.81 28.68
C ALA A 374 4.96 13.55 27.88
N PHE A 375 3.68 13.20 28.09
CA PHE A 375 2.56 13.90 27.47
C PHE A 375 2.51 15.37 27.93
N ARG A 376 2.58 15.64 29.25
CA ARG A 376 2.61 16.99 29.83
C ARG A 376 3.79 17.80 29.32
N ALA A 377 4.98 17.19 29.20
CA ALA A 377 6.16 17.86 28.67
C ALA A 377 5.95 18.27 27.20
N GLU A 378 5.32 17.42 26.38
CA GLU A 378 5.03 17.75 24.97
C GLU A 378 3.95 18.84 24.86
N VAL A 379 2.89 18.81 25.68
CA VAL A 379 1.89 19.90 25.80
C VAL A 379 2.57 21.22 26.12
N LYS A 380 3.42 21.25 27.16
CA LYS A 380 4.16 22.45 27.56
C LYS A 380 5.08 22.96 26.45
N LYS A 381 5.73 22.06 25.73
CA LYS A 381 6.60 22.42 24.62
C LYS A 381 5.81 23.06 23.47
N VAL A 382 4.66 22.49 23.11
CA VAL A 382 3.86 22.91 21.95
C VAL A 382 3.08 24.20 22.27
N PHE A 383 2.32 24.20 23.35
CA PHE A 383 1.44 25.32 23.69
C PHE A 383 2.11 26.41 24.55
N LYS A 384 3.37 26.18 25.01
CA LYS A 384 4.10 27.06 25.94
C LYS A 384 3.30 27.34 27.24
N ALA A 385 2.46 26.38 27.61
CA ALA A 385 1.64 26.39 28.81
C ALA A 385 1.62 25.01 29.44
N ASP A 386 1.47 24.93 30.72
CA ASP A 386 1.38 23.68 31.46
C ASP A 386 -0.09 23.33 31.71
N ILE A 387 -0.41 22.06 31.88
CA ILE A 387 -1.74 21.62 32.30
C ILE A 387 -2.04 22.20 33.66
N PRO A 388 -3.21 22.85 33.87
CA PRO A 388 -3.58 23.42 35.16
C PRO A 388 -3.47 22.40 36.29
N LEU A 389 -2.96 22.80 37.45
CA LEU A 389 -2.71 21.89 38.58
C LEU A 389 -3.97 21.13 39.00
N ALA A 390 -5.11 21.80 39.00
CA ALA A 390 -6.41 21.21 39.33
C ALA A 390 -6.89 20.12 38.34
N GLU A 391 -6.40 20.12 37.10
CA GLU A 391 -6.83 19.20 36.07
C GLU A 391 -5.85 18.04 35.86
N ARG A 392 -4.63 18.12 36.43
CA ARG A 392 -3.56 17.15 36.17
C ARG A 392 -3.93 15.71 36.47
N SER A 393 -4.55 15.51 37.65
CA SER A 393 -4.98 14.13 38.03
C SER A 393 -6.01 13.58 37.09
N ALA A 394 -7.00 14.37 36.69
CA ALA A 394 -8.02 13.91 35.72
C ALA A 394 -7.43 13.57 34.34
N TRP A 395 -6.47 14.37 33.86
CA TRP A 395 -5.76 14.07 32.59
C TRP A 395 -4.87 12.83 32.71
N GLU A 396 -4.18 12.66 33.85
CA GLU A 396 -3.32 11.50 34.11
C GLU A 396 -4.15 10.20 34.16
N ASP A 397 -5.26 10.21 34.89
CA ASP A 397 -6.17 9.08 35.01
C ASP A 397 -6.76 8.72 33.64
N TRP A 398 -7.17 9.70 32.86
CA TRP A 398 -7.71 9.49 31.53
C TRP A 398 -6.68 8.87 30.58
N ILE A 399 -5.50 9.49 30.49
CA ILE A 399 -4.41 9.01 29.62
C ILE A 399 -3.99 7.60 30.03
N THR A 400 -3.84 7.33 31.32
CA THR A 400 -3.39 6.03 31.82
C THR A 400 -4.41 4.95 31.51
N ARG A 401 -5.69 5.21 31.77
CA ARG A 401 -6.78 4.29 31.48
C ARG A 401 -6.89 3.98 29.99
N ASP A 402 -6.95 5.03 29.16
CA ASP A 402 -7.18 4.83 27.71
C ASP A 402 -5.97 4.20 27.03
N ARG A 403 -4.74 4.51 27.48
CA ARG A 403 -3.52 3.81 27.01
C ARG A 403 -3.54 2.31 27.36
N ALA A 404 -3.93 1.99 28.58
CA ALA A 404 -4.03 0.59 29.02
C ALA A 404 -5.08 -0.17 28.17
N GLU A 405 -6.22 0.47 27.91
CA GLU A 405 -7.27 -0.12 27.08
C GLU A 405 -6.85 -0.25 25.60
N ILE A 406 -6.19 0.76 25.01
CA ILE A 406 -5.63 0.69 23.67
C ILE A 406 -4.61 -0.46 23.58
N ALA A 407 -3.74 -0.62 24.57
CA ALA A 407 -2.77 -1.69 24.61
C ALA A 407 -3.45 -3.08 24.69
N ARG A 408 -4.48 -3.23 25.51
CA ARG A 408 -5.27 -4.46 25.62
C ARG A 408 -5.94 -4.82 24.30
N LEU A 409 -6.65 -3.88 23.68
CA LEU A 409 -7.33 -4.08 22.40
C LEU A 409 -6.34 -4.40 21.27
N THR A 410 -5.18 -3.73 21.26
CA THR A 410 -4.11 -3.99 20.27
C THR A 410 -3.53 -5.42 20.44
N ALA A 411 -3.34 -5.88 21.68
CA ALA A 411 -2.90 -7.25 21.96
C ALA A 411 -3.94 -8.28 21.48
N GLU A 412 -5.23 -8.00 21.67
CA GLU A 412 -6.33 -8.86 21.21
C GLU A 412 -6.39 -8.94 19.68
N ILE A 413 -6.18 -7.80 18.99
CA ILE A 413 -6.02 -7.77 17.53
C ILE A 413 -4.86 -8.69 17.10
N ALA A 414 -3.69 -8.57 17.74
CA ALA A 414 -2.53 -9.40 17.42
C ALA A 414 -2.79 -10.91 17.63
N GLN A 415 -3.57 -11.28 18.63
CA GLN A 415 -4.00 -12.68 18.85
C GLN A 415 -4.92 -13.17 17.73
N ALA A 416 -5.87 -12.35 17.27
CA ALA A 416 -6.74 -12.69 16.15
C ALA A 416 -5.94 -12.81 14.84
N GLU A 417 -4.97 -11.92 14.61
CA GLU A 417 -4.03 -12.03 13.47
C GLU A 417 -3.20 -13.32 13.52
N ALA A 418 -2.73 -13.72 14.70
CA ALA A 418 -2.01 -14.98 14.85
C ALA A 418 -2.90 -16.20 14.56
N ARG A 419 -4.19 -16.16 14.92
CA ARG A 419 -5.16 -17.23 14.54
C ARG A 419 -5.33 -17.27 13.02
N ILE A 420 -5.50 -16.14 12.37
CA ILE A 420 -5.58 -16.05 10.89
C ILE A 420 -4.33 -16.69 10.26
N ASP A 421 -3.13 -16.30 10.72
CA ASP A 421 -1.86 -16.85 10.22
C ASP A 421 -1.72 -18.36 10.44
N SER A 422 -2.39 -18.92 11.46
CA SER A 422 -2.37 -20.37 11.72
C SER A 422 -3.36 -21.15 10.86
N ILE A 423 -4.38 -20.49 10.32
CA ILE A 423 -5.41 -21.07 9.45
C ILE A 423 -4.96 -21.05 7.99
N VAL A 424 -4.34 -19.95 7.56
CA VAL A 424 -3.88 -19.70 6.19
C VAL A 424 -2.54 -20.38 5.93
#